data_5b32732e34009842528eda18cbc9aade
#
_entry.id   5b32732e34009842528eda18cbc9aade
#
_cell.length_a   1.000
_cell.length_b   1.000
_cell.length_c   1.000
_cell.angle_alpha   90.00
_cell.angle_beta   90.00
_cell.angle_gamma   90.00
#
_symmetry.space_group_name_H-M   'P 1'
#
loop_
_entity.id
_entity.type
_entity.pdbx_description
1 polymer ?
#
loop_
_entity_poly.entity_id
_entity_poly.type
_entity_poly.pdbx_seq_one_letter_code
_entity_poly.pdbx_strand_id
1 'polypeptide(L)'
;VTFRQVDPLFTFDLSDPASPRVVGELKIPGFSTYMHPLDADHLLTIGTYIPEPVAGQPVDWRARALQLAIFDVTDLAAPRQTHVKLVGTAYGWSEAQSEHRAFNYFAAKKLLAIPFSDWDVTASGSAYWSAFTSDLRVYSVDPLTGFTARGALSMRDLYQSAGTRDWLYYWQPSVRRSVMADDYVYAISDAGIRVANVADLATPLATAPFDAPVK
;
A
#
# COMPACT_ATOMS: atom_id res chain seq x y z
N VAL A 1 -17.41 -5.07 -3.37
CA VAL A 1 -16.76 -6.21 -2.68
C VAL A 1 -16.01 -7.03 -3.71
N THR A 2 -14.78 -7.45 -3.41
CA THR A 2 -14.02 -8.43 -4.19
C THR A 2 -13.89 -9.72 -3.38
N PHE A 3 -13.85 -10.86 -4.07
CA PHE A 3 -13.79 -12.17 -3.42
C PHE A 3 -12.84 -13.10 -4.18
N ARG A 4 -11.82 -13.67 -3.50
CA ARG A 4 -10.72 -14.48 -4.07
C ARG A 4 -9.69 -13.68 -4.90
N GLN A 5 -8.67 -14.39 -5.42
CA GLN A 5 -7.48 -13.78 -6.05
C GLN A 5 -7.67 -13.31 -7.51
N VAL A 6 -8.82 -13.51 -8.11
CA VAL A 6 -9.14 -13.16 -9.51
C VAL A 6 -10.64 -12.84 -9.59
N ASP A 7 -11.14 -11.93 -8.78
CA ASP A 7 -12.58 -11.72 -8.71
C ASP A 7 -12.99 -10.30 -9.07
N PRO A 8 -14.17 -10.16 -9.69
CA PRO A 8 -14.73 -8.87 -10.00
C PRO A 8 -15.03 -8.04 -8.75
N LEU A 9 -15.03 -6.73 -8.92
CA LEU A 9 -15.69 -5.83 -8.00
C LEU A 9 -17.19 -5.99 -8.16
N PHE A 10 -17.89 -6.42 -7.11
CA PHE A 10 -19.35 -6.47 -7.07
C PHE A 10 -19.91 -5.24 -6.36
N THR A 11 -20.98 -4.70 -6.88
CA THR A 11 -21.80 -3.67 -6.24
C THR A 11 -23.15 -4.26 -5.84
N PHE A 12 -23.66 -3.82 -4.69
CA PHE A 12 -24.91 -4.32 -4.11
C PHE A 12 -25.84 -3.16 -3.81
N ASP A 13 -27.11 -3.31 -4.16
CA ASP A 13 -28.18 -2.45 -3.68
C ASP A 13 -28.68 -2.99 -2.32
N LEU A 14 -28.59 -2.16 -1.29
CA LEU A 14 -29.01 -2.45 0.07
C LEU A 14 -30.15 -1.54 0.51
N SER A 15 -30.85 -0.89 -0.42
CA SER A 15 -31.98 0.01 -0.12
C SER A 15 -33.13 -0.71 0.60
N ASP A 16 -33.34 -1.98 0.27
CA ASP A 16 -34.17 -2.90 1.05
C ASP A 16 -33.27 -3.91 1.80
N PRO A 17 -33.06 -3.75 3.11
CA PRO A 17 -32.21 -4.65 3.88
C PRO A 17 -32.69 -6.12 3.91
N ALA A 18 -34.00 -6.35 3.67
CA ALA A 18 -34.57 -7.69 3.61
C ALA A 18 -34.33 -8.38 2.25
N SER A 19 -33.92 -7.63 1.23
CA SER A 19 -33.74 -8.11 -0.14
C SER A 19 -32.51 -7.52 -0.83
N PRO A 20 -31.27 -7.80 -0.33
CA PRO A 20 -30.04 -7.32 -0.94
C PRO A 20 -29.86 -7.88 -2.35
N ARG A 21 -29.44 -7.06 -3.32
CA ARG A 21 -29.29 -7.45 -4.72
C ARG A 21 -27.92 -7.06 -5.26
N VAL A 22 -27.29 -7.96 -6.03
CA VAL A 22 -26.15 -7.59 -6.88
C VAL A 22 -26.68 -6.72 -8.03
N VAL A 23 -26.09 -5.54 -8.23
CA VAL A 23 -26.50 -4.61 -9.28
C VAL A 23 -25.43 -4.35 -10.32
N GLY A 24 -24.15 -4.60 -10.00
CA GLY A 24 -23.05 -4.45 -10.95
C GLY A 24 -21.90 -5.40 -10.67
N GLU A 25 -21.11 -5.62 -11.70
CA GLU A 25 -19.91 -6.45 -11.69
C GLU A 25 -18.84 -5.82 -12.60
N LEU A 26 -17.61 -5.70 -12.11
CA LEU A 26 -16.46 -5.24 -12.88
C LEU A 26 -15.29 -6.21 -12.70
N LYS A 27 -14.86 -6.87 -13.77
CA LYS A 27 -13.62 -7.65 -13.77
C LYS A 27 -12.40 -6.75 -13.69
N ILE A 28 -11.49 -7.07 -12.80
CA ILE A 28 -10.23 -6.33 -12.61
C ILE A 28 -9.05 -7.32 -12.57
N PRO A 29 -7.87 -6.95 -13.06
CA PRO A 29 -6.66 -7.74 -12.88
C PRO A 29 -6.24 -7.75 -11.40
N GLY A 30 -6.29 -8.91 -10.76
CA GLY A 30 -6.02 -9.05 -9.33
C GLY A 30 -7.23 -8.80 -8.44
N PHE A 31 -7.00 -8.25 -7.25
CA PHE A 31 -8.06 -8.05 -6.25
C PHE A 31 -7.70 -6.92 -5.27
N SER A 32 -8.73 -6.33 -4.65
CA SER A 32 -8.57 -5.36 -3.56
C SER A 32 -8.77 -6.04 -2.21
N THR A 33 -7.89 -5.77 -1.25
CA THR A 33 -7.97 -6.30 0.12
C THR A 33 -8.61 -5.31 1.08
N TYR A 34 -8.50 -4.00 0.78
CA TYR A 34 -9.15 -2.94 1.54
C TYR A 34 -9.71 -1.88 0.58
N MET A 35 -10.89 -1.37 0.91
CA MET A 35 -11.60 -0.33 0.17
C MET A 35 -11.98 0.80 1.11
N HIS A 36 -11.62 2.02 0.73
CA HIS A 36 -11.88 3.25 1.47
C HIS A 36 -12.76 4.17 0.63
N PRO A 37 -13.89 4.68 1.13
CA PRO A 37 -14.65 5.71 0.43
C PRO A 37 -13.79 6.97 0.27
N LEU A 38 -13.53 7.37 -0.96
CA LEU A 38 -12.79 8.59 -1.27
C LEU A 38 -13.71 9.81 -1.21
N ASP A 39 -14.90 9.65 -1.78
CA ASP A 39 -16.04 10.55 -1.73
C ASP A 39 -17.34 9.75 -1.95
N ALA A 40 -18.43 10.42 -2.29
CA ALA A 40 -19.74 9.77 -2.51
C ALA A 40 -19.74 8.80 -3.70
N ASP A 41 -18.91 9.08 -4.71
CA ASP A 41 -18.93 8.42 -6.02
C ASP A 41 -17.66 7.62 -6.30
N HIS A 42 -16.65 7.69 -5.43
CA HIS A 42 -15.35 7.05 -5.66
C HIS A 42 -14.87 6.21 -4.48
N LEU A 43 -14.25 5.07 -4.81
CA LEU A 43 -13.55 4.20 -3.86
C LEU A 43 -12.05 4.23 -4.15
N LEU A 44 -11.27 4.44 -3.09
CA LEU A 44 -9.82 4.26 -3.09
C LEU A 44 -9.49 2.89 -2.51
N THR A 45 -8.69 2.09 -3.22
CA THR A 45 -8.42 0.72 -2.79
C THR A 45 -6.93 0.40 -2.76
N ILE A 46 -6.58 -0.58 -1.93
CA ILE A 46 -5.29 -1.25 -1.93
C ILE A 46 -5.49 -2.76 -2.09
N GLY A 47 -4.62 -3.40 -2.83
CA GLY A 47 -4.67 -4.83 -3.06
C GLY A 47 -3.47 -5.35 -3.84
N THR A 48 -3.68 -6.39 -4.61
CA THR A 48 -2.64 -7.04 -5.41
C THR A 48 -3.06 -7.08 -6.87
N TYR A 49 -2.21 -6.56 -7.73
CA TYR A 49 -2.29 -6.78 -9.17
C TYR A 49 -1.79 -8.18 -9.49
N ILE A 50 -2.54 -8.91 -10.30
CA ILE A 50 -2.14 -10.18 -10.89
C ILE A 50 -2.39 -10.05 -12.40
N PRO A 51 -1.36 -10.24 -13.25
CA PRO A 51 -1.55 -10.13 -14.68
C PRO A 51 -2.55 -11.16 -15.19
N GLU A 52 -3.34 -10.80 -16.16
CA GLU A 52 -4.25 -11.75 -16.81
C GLU A 52 -3.45 -12.85 -17.52
N PRO A 53 -3.93 -14.11 -17.47
CA PRO A 53 -3.27 -15.19 -18.16
C PRO A 53 -3.37 -14.96 -19.67
N VAL A 54 -2.23 -15.07 -20.34
CA VAL A 54 -2.18 -15.10 -21.81
C VAL A 54 -2.51 -16.52 -22.27
N ALA A 55 -3.36 -16.68 -23.26
CA ALA A 55 -3.78 -17.98 -23.77
C ALA A 55 -2.55 -18.86 -24.13
N GLY A 56 -2.48 -20.05 -23.53
CA GLY A 56 -1.37 -21.00 -23.73
C GLY A 56 -0.09 -20.68 -22.93
N GLN A 57 -0.11 -19.68 -22.08
CA GLN A 57 1.03 -19.35 -21.21
C GLN A 57 0.60 -19.40 -19.73
N PRO A 58 1.48 -19.84 -18.82
CA PRO A 58 1.22 -19.71 -17.39
C PRO A 58 1.20 -18.24 -16.97
N VAL A 59 0.48 -17.93 -15.89
CA VAL A 59 0.49 -16.58 -15.30
C VAL A 59 1.91 -16.21 -14.89
N ASP A 60 2.39 -15.05 -15.33
CA ASP A 60 3.69 -14.53 -14.89
C ASP A 60 3.56 -13.90 -13.51
N TRP A 61 3.80 -14.69 -12.47
CA TRP A 61 3.78 -14.26 -11.08
C TRP A 61 4.84 -13.20 -10.73
N ARG A 62 5.85 -13.02 -11.58
CA ARG A 62 6.88 -11.97 -11.40
C ARG A 62 6.36 -10.58 -11.79
N ALA A 63 5.29 -10.53 -12.56
CA ALA A 63 4.62 -9.27 -12.92
C ALA A 63 3.55 -8.84 -11.90
N ARG A 64 3.32 -9.61 -10.84
CA ARG A 64 2.44 -9.18 -9.77
C ARG A 64 3.05 -7.99 -9.02
N ALA A 65 2.21 -7.11 -8.45
CA ALA A 65 2.65 -5.97 -7.66
C ALA A 65 1.58 -5.57 -6.64
N LEU A 66 1.95 -4.77 -5.65
CA LEU A 66 0.98 -4.05 -4.86
C LEU A 66 0.24 -3.07 -5.78
N GLN A 67 -1.08 -3.02 -5.67
CA GLN A 67 -1.94 -2.16 -6.48
C GLN A 67 -2.69 -1.17 -5.60
N LEU A 68 -2.64 0.10 -5.98
CA LEU A 68 -3.59 1.12 -5.58
C LEU A 68 -4.53 1.38 -6.75
N ALA A 69 -5.82 1.53 -6.50
CA ALA A 69 -6.79 1.82 -7.55
C ALA A 69 -7.87 2.80 -7.09
N ILE A 70 -8.44 3.52 -8.04
CA ILE A 70 -9.63 4.34 -7.85
C ILE A 70 -10.73 3.76 -8.72
N PHE A 71 -11.90 3.55 -8.13
CA PHE A 71 -13.10 3.12 -8.82
C PHE A 71 -14.13 4.25 -8.78
N ASP A 72 -14.74 4.52 -9.92
CA ASP A 72 -15.95 5.32 -10.06
C ASP A 72 -17.15 4.38 -9.88
N VAL A 73 -17.96 4.66 -8.88
CA VAL A 73 -19.16 3.92 -8.51
C VAL A 73 -20.42 4.79 -8.57
N THR A 74 -20.36 5.91 -9.30
CA THR A 74 -21.50 6.81 -9.55
C THR A 74 -22.71 6.02 -10.09
N ASP A 75 -22.44 5.11 -11.03
CA ASP A 75 -23.42 4.13 -11.49
C ASP A 75 -23.07 2.76 -10.92
N LEU A 76 -23.80 2.32 -9.90
CA LEU A 76 -23.60 1.02 -9.28
C LEU A 76 -23.82 -0.16 -10.22
N ALA A 77 -24.59 0.02 -11.31
CA ALA A 77 -24.80 -1.02 -12.33
C ALA A 77 -23.62 -1.14 -13.30
N ALA A 78 -22.82 -0.08 -13.42
CA ALA A 78 -21.69 0.00 -14.34
C ALA A 78 -20.43 0.60 -13.65
N PRO A 79 -19.91 0.02 -12.55
CA PRO A 79 -18.71 0.52 -11.88
C PRO A 79 -17.50 0.48 -12.82
N ARG A 80 -16.57 1.43 -12.66
CA ARG A 80 -15.37 1.53 -13.51
C ARG A 80 -14.11 1.72 -12.68
N GLN A 81 -13.05 1.02 -13.05
CA GLN A 81 -11.71 1.31 -12.53
C GLN A 81 -11.11 2.47 -13.36
N THR A 82 -10.99 3.65 -12.76
CA THR A 82 -10.54 4.85 -13.45
C THR A 82 -9.03 5.03 -13.40
N HIS A 83 -8.41 4.64 -12.29
CA HIS A 83 -6.97 4.80 -12.10
C HIS A 83 -6.36 3.59 -11.41
N VAL A 84 -5.15 3.24 -11.85
CA VAL A 84 -4.33 2.19 -11.26
C VAL A 84 -2.92 2.69 -11.06
N LYS A 85 -2.33 2.38 -9.92
CA LYS A 85 -0.93 2.60 -9.60
C LYS A 85 -0.32 1.31 -9.07
N LEU A 86 0.58 0.72 -9.83
CA LEU A 86 1.39 -0.41 -9.38
C LEU A 86 2.59 0.11 -8.58
N VAL A 87 2.92 -0.57 -7.49
CA VAL A 87 3.94 -0.16 -6.54
C VAL A 87 4.87 -1.33 -6.24
N GLY A 88 6.15 -1.13 -6.48
CA GLY A 88 7.21 -2.11 -6.19
C GLY A 88 7.28 -3.28 -7.15
N THR A 89 7.86 -4.37 -6.67
CA THR A 89 8.09 -5.62 -7.40
C THR A 89 7.07 -6.69 -6.99
N ALA A 90 7.24 -7.91 -7.52
CA ALA A 90 6.46 -9.08 -7.11
C ALA A 90 6.60 -9.45 -5.63
N TYR A 91 7.60 -8.93 -4.96
CA TYR A 91 7.90 -9.14 -3.54
C TYR A 91 7.50 -7.94 -2.68
N GLY A 92 7.01 -6.88 -3.32
CA GLY A 92 6.49 -5.70 -2.64
C GLY A 92 5.19 -5.99 -1.90
N TRP A 93 5.08 -5.50 -0.67
CA TRP A 93 3.89 -5.64 0.16
C TRP A 93 3.69 -4.44 1.08
N SER A 94 2.49 -4.32 1.61
CA SER A 94 2.12 -3.29 2.57
C SER A 94 1.33 -3.89 3.73
N GLU A 95 1.61 -3.44 4.93
CA GLU A 95 0.78 -3.74 6.11
C GLU A 95 -0.68 -3.33 5.87
N ALA A 96 -0.91 -2.29 5.07
CA ALA A 96 -2.26 -1.79 4.74
C ALA A 96 -3.11 -2.77 3.91
N GLN A 97 -2.52 -3.85 3.37
CA GLN A 97 -3.28 -4.90 2.70
C GLN A 97 -4.02 -5.83 3.67
N SER A 98 -3.57 -5.94 4.91
CA SER A 98 -4.15 -6.82 5.94
C SER A 98 -4.64 -6.09 7.18
N GLU A 99 -4.15 -4.88 7.44
CA GLU A 99 -4.45 -4.08 8.61
C GLU A 99 -4.91 -2.68 8.18
N HIS A 100 -6.22 -2.43 8.25
CA HIS A 100 -6.82 -1.18 7.78
C HIS A 100 -6.26 0.08 8.48
N ARG A 101 -5.76 -0.03 9.72
CA ARG A 101 -5.14 1.09 10.45
C ARG A 101 -3.80 1.53 9.87
N ALA A 102 -3.20 0.71 9.00
CA ALA A 102 -2.00 1.08 8.27
C ALA A 102 -2.30 1.86 6.98
N PHE A 103 -3.55 1.83 6.52
CA PHE A 103 -4.03 2.62 5.40
C PHE A 103 -4.46 3.99 5.91
N ASN A 104 -3.61 4.99 5.74
CA ASN A 104 -3.83 6.32 6.29
C ASN A 104 -4.14 7.32 5.17
N TYR A 105 -5.43 7.61 4.96
CA TYR A 105 -5.88 8.64 4.03
C TYR A 105 -6.29 9.91 4.78
N PHE A 106 -5.58 11.00 4.54
CA PHE A 106 -5.85 12.32 5.11
C PHE A 106 -6.66 13.16 4.12
N ALA A 107 -7.98 13.08 4.23
CA ALA A 107 -8.92 13.67 3.28
C ALA A 107 -8.73 15.18 3.09
N ALA A 108 -8.44 15.94 4.17
CA ALA A 108 -8.27 17.39 4.12
C ALA A 108 -7.13 17.83 3.17
N LYS A 109 -6.13 16.99 2.94
CA LYS A 109 -4.99 17.24 2.04
C LYS A 109 -4.98 16.33 0.82
N LYS A 110 -5.94 15.42 0.71
CA LYS A 110 -5.99 14.38 -0.34
C LYS A 110 -4.69 13.56 -0.40
N LEU A 111 -4.14 13.20 0.76
CA LEU A 111 -2.90 12.45 0.89
C LEU A 111 -3.17 11.05 1.39
N LEU A 112 -2.56 10.07 0.74
CA LEU A 112 -2.50 8.68 1.18
C LEU A 112 -1.08 8.37 1.64
N ALA A 113 -0.91 7.87 2.87
CA ALA A 113 0.34 7.31 3.36
C ALA A 113 0.16 5.82 3.64
N ILE A 114 1.02 4.99 3.07
CA ILE A 114 1.03 3.54 3.28
C ILE A 114 2.44 3.06 3.64
N PRO A 115 2.58 2.17 4.63
CA PRO A 115 3.78 1.37 4.79
C PRO A 115 4.04 0.58 3.50
N PHE A 116 5.28 0.48 3.11
CA PHE A 116 5.65 -0.33 1.96
C PHE A 116 6.99 -1.00 2.20
N SER A 117 7.05 -2.29 1.98
CA SER A 117 8.28 -3.08 2.05
C SER A 117 8.47 -3.83 0.74
N ASP A 118 9.72 -3.99 0.33
CA ASP A 118 10.07 -4.69 -0.90
C ASP A 118 11.46 -5.32 -0.77
N TRP A 119 11.75 -6.21 -1.69
CA TRP A 119 13.01 -6.92 -1.77
C TRP A 119 13.59 -6.85 -3.18
N ASP A 120 14.83 -6.36 -3.29
CA ASP A 120 15.54 -6.45 -4.56
C ASP A 120 16.10 -7.87 -4.73
N VAL A 121 15.36 -8.69 -5.45
CA VAL A 121 15.69 -10.10 -5.70
C VAL A 121 16.82 -10.29 -6.72
N THR A 122 17.30 -9.22 -7.35
CA THR A 122 18.50 -9.28 -8.19
C THR A 122 19.77 -9.26 -7.37
N ALA A 123 19.67 -8.81 -6.12
CA ALA A 123 20.79 -8.84 -5.17
C ALA A 123 21.13 -10.29 -4.79
N SER A 124 22.40 -10.61 -4.72
CA SER A 124 22.92 -11.95 -4.41
C SER A 124 24.01 -11.92 -3.34
N GLY A 125 24.27 -13.07 -2.73
CA GLY A 125 25.29 -13.19 -1.68
C GLY A 125 24.97 -12.33 -0.47
N SER A 126 25.97 -11.64 0.08
CA SER A 126 25.81 -10.75 1.23
C SER A 126 24.90 -9.53 0.94
N ALA A 127 24.77 -9.13 -0.33
CA ALA A 127 23.91 -8.02 -0.72
C ALA A 127 22.42 -8.35 -0.65
N TYR A 128 22.04 -9.63 -0.63
CA TYR A 128 20.64 -10.04 -0.53
C TYR A 128 19.95 -9.47 0.71
N TRP A 129 20.60 -9.53 1.86
CA TRP A 129 20.04 -9.06 3.11
C TRP A 129 19.96 -7.52 3.21
N SER A 130 20.89 -6.82 2.54
CA SER A 130 20.85 -5.36 2.42
C SER A 130 19.87 -4.84 1.37
N ALA A 131 19.28 -5.73 0.59
CA ALA A 131 18.34 -5.43 -0.47
C ALA A 131 16.90 -5.22 0.02
N PHE A 132 16.61 -5.51 1.29
CA PHE A 132 15.33 -5.21 1.92
C PHE A 132 15.16 -3.70 2.11
N THR A 133 13.98 -3.19 1.78
CA THR A 133 13.59 -1.81 2.04
C THR A 133 12.24 -1.77 2.74
N SER A 134 12.09 -0.83 3.66
CA SER A 134 10.79 -0.52 4.26
C SER A 134 10.68 0.99 4.46
N ASP A 135 9.70 1.56 3.80
CA ASP A 135 9.47 3.00 3.71
C ASP A 135 8.02 3.33 4.04
N LEU A 136 7.76 4.57 4.42
CA LEU A 136 6.42 5.12 4.34
C LEU A 136 6.27 5.85 3.00
N ARG A 137 5.43 5.36 2.12
CA ARG A 137 5.16 5.98 0.82
C ARG A 137 3.97 6.91 0.89
N VAL A 138 4.10 8.09 0.30
CA VAL A 138 3.06 9.13 0.32
C VAL A 138 2.66 9.49 -1.11
N TYR A 139 1.36 9.55 -1.35
CA TYR A 139 0.75 9.88 -2.62
C TYR A 139 -0.28 11.00 -2.45
N SER A 140 -0.33 11.95 -3.38
CA SER A 140 -1.53 12.73 -3.60
C SER A 140 -2.53 11.86 -4.35
N VAL A 141 -3.80 11.92 -3.95
CA VAL A 141 -4.88 11.12 -4.53
C VAL A 141 -5.99 12.06 -4.97
N ASP A 142 -6.34 11.99 -6.24
CA ASP A 142 -7.43 12.78 -6.81
C ASP A 142 -8.26 11.89 -7.75
N PRO A 143 -9.59 11.86 -7.62
CA PRO A 143 -10.44 10.98 -8.43
C PRO A 143 -10.38 11.27 -9.93
N LEU A 144 -9.99 12.49 -10.34
CA LEU A 144 -9.89 12.87 -11.75
C LEU A 144 -8.49 12.63 -12.34
N THR A 145 -7.44 12.78 -11.55
CA THR A 145 -6.04 12.70 -12.03
C THR A 145 -5.26 11.50 -11.49
N GLY A 146 -5.86 10.74 -10.58
CA GLY A 146 -5.28 9.52 -10.04
C GLY A 146 -4.25 9.76 -8.93
N PHE A 147 -3.12 9.08 -9.05
CA PHE A 147 -2.07 9.02 -8.02
C PHE A 147 -0.83 9.78 -8.46
N THR A 148 -0.41 10.75 -7.66
CA THR A 148 0.88 11.42 -7.81
C THR A 148 1.78 11.06 -6.63
N ALA A 149 2.93 10.43 -6.89
CA ALA A 149 3.89 10.13 -5.83
C ALA A 149 4.47 11.43 -5.26
N ARG A 150 4.41 11.58 -3.95
CA ARG A 150 5.02 12.70 -3.20
C ARG A 150 6.43 12.34 -2.74
N GLY A 151 6.72 11.06 -2.61
CA GLY A 151 8.00 10.51 -2.16
C GLY A 151 7.83 9.39 -1.14
N ALA A 152 8.94 9.07 -0.50
CA ALA A 152 9.01 8.07 0.55
C ALA A 152 9.83 8.59 1.73
N LEU A 153 9.34 8.37 2.95
CA LEU A 153 10.11 8.57 4.17
C LEU A 153 10.81 7.26 4.49
N SER A 154 12.10 7.20 4.16
CA SER A 154 12.91 5.99 4.36
C SER A 154 13.25 5.78 5.83
N MET A 155 13.23 4.52 6.26
CA MET A 155 13.67 4.08 7.59
C MET A 155 14.97 3.25 7.54
N ARG A 156 15.62 3.23 6.36
CA ARG A 156 16.70 2.29 6.05
C ARG A 156 17.88 2.35 7.00
N ASP A 157 18.32 3.55 7.35
CA ASP A 157 19.44 3.76 8.28
C ASP A 157 19.13 3.25 9.71
N LEU A 158 17.88 3.28 10.15
CA LEU A 158 17.50 2.76 11.46
C LEU A 158 17.68 1.25 11.57
N TYR A 159 17.33 0.49 10.54
CA TYR A 159 17.51 -0.96 10.61
C TYR A 159 18.90 -1.41 10.12
N GLN A 160 19.61 -0.62 9.33
CA GLN A 160 21.00 -0.88 8.99
C GLN A 160 21.94 -0.61 10.18
N SER A 161 21.68 0.44 10.95
CA SER A 161 22.46 0.78 12.14
C SER A 161 22.17 -0.13 13.34
N ALA A 162 21.02 -0.80 13.39
CA ALA A 162 20.69 -1.77 14.42
C ALA A 162 21.66 -2.98 14.46
N GLY A 163 22.65 -2.98 13.58
CA GLY A 163 23.93 -3.69 13.68
C GLY A 163 23.90 -5.14 13.27
N THR A 164 24.95 -5.47 12.72
CA THR A 164 25.65 -6.73 12.51
C THR A 164 25.58 -7.75 13.67
N ARG A 165 24.42 -7.99 14.25
CA ARG A 165 24.25 -9.09 15.20
C ARG A 165 23.76 -10.32 14.44
N ASP A 166 24.50 -11.41 14.51
CA ASP A 166 24.31 -12.65 13.75
C ASP A 166 22.89 -13.26 13.80
N TRP A 167 22.06 -12.87 14.76
CA TRP A 167 20.68 -13.32 14.92
C TRP A 167 19.64 -12.40 14.24
N LEU A 168 20.03 -11.21 13.77
CA LEU A 168 19.17 -10.23 13.07
C LEU A 168 18.85 -10.62 11.63
N TYR A 169 19.41 -11.69 11.10
CA TYR A 169 19.09 -12.18 9.76
C TYR A 169 17.60 -12.43 9.54
N TYR A 170 16.84 -12.62 10.60
CA TYR A 170 15.40 -12.87 10.55
C TYR A 170 14.54 -11.69 10.99
N TRP A 171 15.14 -10.61 11.50
CA TRP A 171 14.41 -9.44 11.95
C TRP A 171 14.52 -8.32 10.93
N GLN A 172 13.39 -8.02 10.30
CA GLN A 172 13.28 -6.94 9.32
C GLN A 172 12.30 -5.93 9.86
N PRO A 173 12.80 -4.86 10.52
CA PRO A 173 11.95 -3.84 11.09
C PRO A 173 11.21 -3.14 9.97
N SER A 174 9.90 -3.34 9.94
CA SER A 174 9.03 -2.79 8.91
C SER A 174 8.31 -1.55 9.43
N VAL A 175 8.02 -0.62 8.55
CA VAL A 175 7.05 0.44 8.83
C VAL A 175 5.68 -0.22 9.02
N ARG A 176 5.04 0.07 10.16
CA ARG A 176 3.76 -0.53 10.56
C ARG A 176 2.62 0.45 10.40
N ARG A 177 2.85 1.72 10.74
CA ARG A 177 1.83 2.75 10.85
C ARG A 177 2.37 4.09 10.41
N SER A 178 1.44 4.98 10.13
CA SER A 178 1.74 6.40 10.00
C SER A 178 0.70 7.24 10.74
N VAL A 179 1.11 8.44 11.09
CA VAL A 179 0.22 9.51 11.56
C VAL A 179 0.47 10.71 10.66
N MET A 180 -0.58 11.37 10.23
CA MET A 180 -0.50 12.68 9.57
C MET A 180 -1.12 13.73 10.47
N ALA A 181 -0.39 14.81 10.71
CA ALA A 181 -0.83 15.95 11.50
C ALA A 181 -0.33 17.23 10.82
N ASP A 182 -1.24 18.12 10.45
CA ASP A 182 -0.96 19.33 9.70
C ASP A 182 -0.11 19.06 8.44
N ASP A 183 1.12 19.56 8.41
CA ASP A 183 2.07 19.39 7.31
C ASP A 183 3.09 18.28 7.56
N TYR A 184 2.90 17.49 8.61
CA TYR A 184 3.86 16.48 9.01
C TYR A 184 3.30 15.08 8.86
N VAL A 185 4.18 14.17 8.51
CA VAL A 185 3.90 12.72 8.51
C VAL A 185 4.93 12.00 9.37
N TYR A 186 4.43 11.08 10.18
CA TYR A 186 5.21 10.24 11.09
C TYR A 186 5.17 8.81 10.57
N ALA A 187 6.34 8.23 10.30
CA ALA A 187 6.49 6.81 10.04
C ALA A 187 6.82 6.11 11.36
N ILE A 188 6.05 5.09 11.69
CA ILE A 188 6.23 4.27 12.90
C ILE A 188 6.63 2.87 12.46
N SER A 189 7.83 2.45 12.84
CA SER A 189 8.38 1.14 12.51
C SER A 189 8.76 0.37 13.78
N ASP A 190 9.15 -0.89 13.60
CA ASP A 190 9.70 -1.70 14.70
C ASP A 190 11.06 -1.18 15.20
N ALA A 191 11.75 -0.31 14.45
CA ALA A 191 13.06 0.24 14.80
C ALA A 191 13.01 1.67 15.34
N GLY A 192 11.87 2.36 15.24
CA GLY A 192 11.76 3.73 15.71
C GLY A 192 10.67 4.52 15.00
N ILE A 193 10.59 5.80 15.34
CA ILE A 193 9.67 6.78 14.74
C ILE A 193 10.50 7.83 14.00
N ARG A 194 10.04 8.21 12.82
CA ARG A 194 10.62 9.28 12.02
C ARG A 194 9.55 10.24 11.55
N VAL A 195 9.84 11.54 11.57
CA VAL A 195 8.94 12.58 11.10
C VAL A 195 9.58 13.37 9.96
N ALA A 196 8.77 13.72 8.97
CA ALA A 196 9.14 14.63 7.89
C ALA A 196 7.97 15.57 7.54
N ASN A 197 8.30 16.68 6.87
CA ASN A 197 7.28 17.51 6.24
C ASN A 197 6.77 16.77 4.97
N VAL A 198 5.46 16.81 4.71
CA VAL A 198 4.87 16.18 3.51
C VAL A 198 5.34 16.82 2.20
N ALA A 199 5.89 18.04 2.26
CA ALA A 199 6.49 18.69 1.10
C ALA A 199 7.92 18.22 0.80
N ASP A 200 8.63 17.66 1.81
CA ASP A 200 9.98 17.13 1.68
C ASP A 200 10.15 15.88 2.55
N LEU A 201 9.84 14.73 1.96
CA LEU A 201 9.96 13.44 2.64
C LEU A 201 11.40 12.89 2.63
N ALA A 202 12.27 13.45 1.79
CA ALA A 202 13.66 13.02 1.69
C ALA A 202 14.52 13.52 2.85
N THR A 203 14.10 14.64 3.47
CA THR A 203 14.82 15.27 4.59
C THR A 203 14.03 15.10 5.89
N PRO A 204 14.30 14.04 6.68
CA PRO A 204 13.66 13.86 7.98
C PRO A 204 13.96 15.03 8.93
N LEU A 205 12.94 15.51 9.65
CA LEU A 205 13.07 16.56 10.64
C LEU A 205 13.58 16.03 11.99
N ALA A 206 13.13 14.85 12.37
CA ALA A 206 13.55 14.18 13.59
C ALA A 206 13.39 12.65 13.47
N THR A 207 14.18 11.96 14.27
CA THR A 207 14.15 10.50 14.40
C THR A 207 14.29 10.12 15.85
N ALA A 208 13.42 9.24 16.34
CA ALA A 208 13.50 8.63 17.66
C ALA A 208 13.67 7.11 17.49
N PRO A 209 14.89 6.57 17.53
CA PRO A 209 15.11 5.15 17.45
C PRO A 209 14.57 4.46 18.70
N PHE A 210 14.09 3.22 18.57
CA PHE A 210 13.76 2.36 19.70
C PHE A 210 15.00 1.59 20.11
N ASP A 211 15.11 1.32 21.41
CA ASP A 211 16.12 0.38 21.90
C ASP A 211 15.88 -0.99 21.29
N ALA A 212 16.95 -1.69 20.91
CA ALA A 212 16.84 -3.04 20.41
C ALA A 212 16.07 -3.89 21.44
N PRO A 213 15.12 -4.75 21.00
CA PRO A 213 14.38 -5.57 21.93
C PRO A 213 15.35 -6.38 22.78
N VAL A 214 15.30 -6.14 24.09
CA VAL A 214 16.03 -6.95 25.07
C VAL A 214 15.39 -8.33 25.04
N LYS A 215 16.21 -9.36 24.81
CA LYS A 215 15.76 -10.76 24.87
C LYS A 215 15.44 -11.19 26.30
#